data_d06aaad1623eb9c7356b780ee3e6ba77
#
_entry.id   d06aaad1623eb9c7356b780ee3e6ba77
#
_cell.length_a   1.000
_cell.length_b   1.000
_cell.length_c   1.000
_cell.angle_alpha   90.00
_cell.angle_beta   90.00
_cell.angle_gamma   90.00
#
_symmetry.space_group_name_H-M   'P 1'
#
loop_
_entity.id
_entity.type
_entity.pdbx_description
1 polymer ?
#
loop_
_entity_poly.entity_id
_entity_poly.type
_entity_poly.pdbx_seq_one_letter_code
_entity_poly.pdbx_strand_id
1 'polypeptide(L)'
;MKGSEKQITWAQVLYNRLYAGYQCIEAKLATEEADAWKGAYEYGQRLLDIYSKETLAWVLIDDLKKLSVDPEKCAKQIRYMYYKNLKLYEQKAED
;
A
#
# COMPACT_ATOMS: atom_id res chain seq x y z
N MET A 1 -16.33 2.24 10.94
CA MET A 1 -15.75 0.97 10.51
C MET A 1 -16.39 -0.18 11.29
N LYS A 2 -16.72 -1.26 10.62
CA LYS A 2 -17.31 -2.43 11.26
C LYS A 2 -16.25 -3.44 11.66
N GLY A 3 -16.36 -3.96 12.89
CA GLY A 3 -15.46 -4.94 13.46
C GLY A 3 -15.43 -4.80 14.97
N SER A 4 -14.73 -5.71 15.64
CA SER A 4 -14.50 -5.57 17.07
C SER A 4 -13.60 -4.36 17.34
N GLU A 5 -13.59 -3.88 18.57
CA GLU A 5 -12.73 -2.77 18.96
C GLU A 5 -11.25 -3.06 18.67
N LYS A 6 -10.81 -4.29 18.95
CA LYS A 6 -9.45 -4.72 18.68
C LYS A 6 -9.15 -4.75 17.17
N GLN A 7 -10.11 -5.20 16.36
CA GLN A 7 -9.95 -5.23 14.91
C GLN A 7 -9.86 -3.82 14.34
N ILE A 8 -10.70 -2.90 14.79
CA ILE A 8 -10.69 -1.51 14.32
C ILE A 8 -9.35 -0.85 14.67
N THR A 9 -8.86 -1.04 15.89
CA THR A 9 -7.57 -0.51 16.32
C THR A 9 -6.44 -1.08 15.47
N TRP A 10 -6.45 -2.39 15.22
CA TRP A 10 -5.43 -3.05 14.41
C TRP A 10 -5.47 -2.57 12.95
N ALA A 11 -6.67 -2.41 12.39
CA ALA A 11 -6.84 -1.89 11.03
C ALA A 11 -6.24 -0.49 10.90
N GLN A 12 -6.43 0.37 11.90
CA GLN A 12 -5.86 1.73 11.91
C GLN A 12 -4.33 1.68 11.94
N VAL A 13 -3.76 0.79 12.74
CA VAL A 13 -2.31 0.60 12.82
C VAL A 13 -1.76 0.21 11.43
N LEU A 14 -2.42 -0.72 10.76
CA LEU A 14 -1.99 -1.18 9.44
C LEU A 14 -2.14 -0.09 8.38
N TYR A 15 -3.22 0.67 8.41
CA TYR A 15 -3.39 1.81 7.52
C TYR A 15 -2.26 2.83 7.71
N ASN A 16 -1.88 3.09 8.95
CA ASN A 16 -0.79 4.01 9.25
C ASN A 16 0.55 3.49 8.74
N ARG A 17 0.77 2.17 8.75
CA ARG A 17 1.96 1.58 8.15
C ARG A 17 2.00 1.81 6.64
N LEU A 18 0.87 1.61 5.98
CA LEU A 18 0.75 1.87 4.54
C LEU A 18 1.07 3.34 4.25
N TYR A 19 0.52 4.24 5.05
CA TYR A 19 0.76 5.68 4.87
C TYR A 19 2.23 6.04 5.07
N ALA A 20 2.88 5.46 6.09
CA ALA A 20 4.30 5.71 6.35
C ALA A 20 5.18 5.20 5.20
N GLY A 21 4.85 4.02 4.64
CA GLY A 21 5.54 3.51 3.47
C GLY A 21 5.34 4.39 2.25
N TYR A 22 4.13 4.88 2.06
CA TYR A 22 3.83 5.83 1.00
C TYR A 22 4.63 7.13 1.15
N GLN A 23 4.74 7.68 2.35
CA GLN A 23 5.54 8.88 2.59
C GLN A 23 7.02 8.64 2.28
N CYS A 24 7.52 7.44 2.57
CA CYS A 24 8.89 7.06 2.24
C CYS A 24 9.09 7.06 0.71
N ILE A 25 8.11 6.55 -0.04
CA ILE A 25 8.14 6.59 -1.51
C ILE A 25 8.13 8.04 -2.01
N GLU A 26 7.28 8.88 -1.42
CA GLU A 26 7.17 10.29 -1.79
C GLU A 26 8.53 10.99 -1.65
N ALA A 27 9.25 10.70 -0.58
CA ALA A 27 10.58 11.28 -0.37
C ALA A 27 11.56 10.86 -1.47
N LYS A 28 11.42 9.67 -2.04
CA LYS A 28 12.30 9.19 -3.11
C LYS A 28 12.05 9.88 -4.44
N LEU A 29 10.89 10.50 -4.63
CA LEU A 29 10.59 11.26 -5.84
C LEU A 29 11.43 12.55 -5.93
N ALA A 30 11.99 13.01 -4.81
CA ALA A 30 12.88 14.16 -4.79
C ALA A 30 14.36 13.79 -4.99
N THR A 31 14.64 12.52 -5.32
CA THR A 31 15.98 12.01 -5.50
C THR A 31 16.21 11.56 -6.92
N GLU A 32 17.43 11.08 -7.23
CA GLU A 32 17.77 10.52 -8.53
C GLU A 32 16.99 9.23 -8.84
N GLU A 33 16.39 8.62 -7.81
CA GLU A 33 15.61 7.39 -7.95
C GLU A 33 14.14 7.64 -8.32
N ALA A 34 13.76 8.89 -8.57
CA ALA A 34 12.36 9.28 -8.82
C ALA A 34 11.66 8.39 -9.86
N ASP A 35 12.32 8.14 -11.00
CA ASP A 35 11.72 7.34 -12.07
C ASP A 35 11.43 5.90 -11.64
N ALA A 36 12.29 5.35 -10.78
CA ALA A 36 12.12 3.98 -10.29
C ALA A 36 10.95 3.85 -9.29
N TRP A 37 10.51 4.96 -8.71
CA TRP A 37 9.49 4.96 -7.67
C TRP A 37 8.15 5.60 -8.09
N LYS A 38 8.10 6.21 -9.26
CA LYS A 38 6.91 6.93 -9.72
C LYS A 38 5.66 6.04 -9.79
N GLY A 39 5.79 4.85 -10.38
CA GLY A 39 4.67 3.91 -10.46
C GLY A 39 4.20 3.44 -9.09
N ALA A 40 5.16 3.15 -8.20
CA ALA A 40 4.84 2.76 -6.82
C ALA A 40 4.15 3.88 -6.06
N TYR A 41 4.53 5.13 -6.32
CA TYR A 41 3.89 6.30 -5.72
C TYR A 41 2.42 6.39 -6.12
N GLU A 42 2.13 6.29 -7.41
CA GLU A 42 0.76 6.33 -7.92
C GLU A 42 -0.07 5.15 -7.38
N TYR A 43 0.55 3.96 -7.32
CA TYR A 43 -0.10 2.78 -6.77
C TYR A 43 -0.40 2.94 -5.28
N GLY A 44 0.54 3.51 -4.52
CA GLY A 44 0.35 3.79 -3.11
C GLY A 44 -0.80 4.75 -2.86
N GLN A 45 -0.93 5.80 -3.69
CA GLN A 45 -2.06 6.73 -3.61
C GLN A 45 -3.38 5.99 -3.81
N ARG A 46 -3.43 5.08 -4.78
CA ARG A 46 -4.62 4.28 -5.06
C ARG A 46 -4.97 3.38 -3.87
N LEU A 47 -3.97 2.73 -3.28
CA LEU A 47 -4.20 1.88 -2.11
C LEU A 47 -4.74 2.68 -0.93
N LEU A 48 -4.17 3.85 -0.67
CA LEU A 48 -4.64 4.71 0.41
C LEU A 48 -6.09 5.15 0.19
N ASP A 49 -6.45 5.48 -1.05
CA ASP A 49 -7.82 5.85 -1.37
C ASP A 49 -8.78 4.69 -1.15
N ILE A 50 -8.44 3.50 -1.65
CA ILE A 50 -9.27 2.30 -1.51
C ILE A 50 -9.50 1.98 -0.03
N TYR A 51 -8.43 1.90 0.76
CA TYR A 51 -8.56 1.49 2.17
C TYR A 51 -9.11 2.57 3.08
N SER A 52 -9.00 3.85 2.68
CA SER A 52 -9.66 4.93 3.44
C SER A 52 -11.17 4.83 3.34
N LYS A 53 -11.70 4.21 2.29
CA LYS A 53 -13.14 4.04 2.07
C LYS A 53 -13.66 2.69 2.54
N GLU A 54 -12.77 1.78 2.94
CA GLU A 54 -13.19 0.46 3.41
C GLU A 54 -13.90 0.55 4.74
N THR A 55 -15.04 -0.12 4.84
CA THR A 55 -15.87 -0.09 6.06
C THR A 55 -15.68 -1.30 6.95
N LEU A 56 -15.01 -2.35 6.47
CA LEU A 56 -14.82 -3.59 7.23
C LEU A 56 -13.37 -3.70 7.70
N ALA A 57 -13.18 -3.69 9.02
CA ALA A 57 -11.84 -3.74 9.62
C ALA A 57 -11.07 -5.00 9.20
N TRP A 58 -11.76 -6.15 9.10
CA TRP A 58 -11.09 -7.40 8.76
C TRP A 58 -10.51 -7.40 7.34
N VAL A 59 -11.08 -6.62 6.43
CA VAL A 59 -10.55 -6.49 5.06
C VAL A 59 -9.18 -5.80 5.09
N LEU A 60 -9.07 -4.69 5.84
CA LEU A 60 -7.79 -4.02 6.01
C LEU A 60 -6.76 -4.95 6.64
N ILE A 61 -7.17 -5.67 7.69
CA ILE A 61 -6.27 -6.59 8.39
C ILE A 61 -5.76 -7.66 7.42
N ASP A 62 -6.68 -8.30 6.70
CA ASP A 62 -6.33 -9.39 5.80
C ASP A 62 -5.39 -8.93 4.68
N ASP A 63 -5.67 -7.75 4.11
CA ASP A 63 -4.91 -7.21 2.99
C ASP A 63 -3.58 -6.59 3.40
N LEU A 64 -3.50 -5.97 4.58
CA LEU A 64 -2.35 -5.14 4.98
C LEU A 64 -1.49 -5.75 6.09
N LYS A 65 -1.87 -6.90 6.66
CA LYS A 65 -1.17 -7.48 7.81
C LYS A 65 0.29 -7.81 7.57
N LYS A 66 0.69 -8.01 6.32
CA LYS A 66 2.05 -8.35 5.96
C LYS A 66 2.96 -7.14 5.77
N LEU A 67 2.41 -5.93 5.81
CA LEU A 67 3.21 -4.73 5.67
C LEU A 67 4.17 -4.57 6.84
N SER A 68 5.42 -4.23 6.53
CA SER A 68 6.45 -4.03 7.54
C SER A 68 6.19 -2.78 8.37
N VAL A 69 6.59 -2.81 9.65
CA VAL A 69 6.61 -1.65 10.54
C VAL A 69 7.67 -0.64 10.09
N ASP A 70 8.71 -1.12 9.40
CA ASP A 70 9.78 -0.27 8.87
C ASP A 70 9.29 0.40 7.58
N PRO A 71 9.20 1.75 7.53
CA PRO A 71 8.71 2.45 6.36
C PRO A 71 9.50 2.16 5.07
N GLU A 72 10.81 1.98 5.18
CA GLU A 72 11.65 1.64 4.02
C GLU A 72 11.28 0.27 3.44
N LYS A 73 11.09 -0.72 4.31
CA LYS A 73 10.68 -2.06 3.88
C LYS A 73 9.25 -2.04 3.35
N CYS A 74 8.37 -1.28 3.99
CA CYS A 74 6.99 -1.12 3.54
C CYS A 74 6.96 -0.48 2.14
N ALA A 75 7.79 0.53 1.89
CA ALA A 75 7.90 1.16 0.58
C ALA A 75 8.28 0.14 -0.49
N LYS A 76 9.23 -0.74 -0.20
CA LYS A 76 9.65 -1.80 -1.12
C LYS A 76 8.53 -2.80 -1.36
N GLN A 77 7.74 -3.11 -0.33
CA GLN A 77 6.59 -4.01 -0.45
C GLN A 77 5.52 -3.39 -1.36
N ILE A 78 5.25 -2.10 -1.22
CA ILE A 78 4.30 -1.39 -2.09
C ILE A 78 4.77 -1.44 -3.54
N ARG A 79 6.06 -1.19 -3.78
CA ARG A 79 6.63 -1.25 -5.13
C ARG A 79 6.54 -2.66 -5.71
N TYR A 80 6.79 -3.67 -4.91
CA TYR A 80 6.65 -5.07 -5.32
C TYR A 80 5.22 -5.38 -5.74
N MET A 81 4.24 -4.94 -4.94
CA MET A 81 2.83 -5.12 -5.27
C MET A 81 2.46 -4.42 -6.57
N TYR A 82 3.01 -3.23 -6.79
CA TYR A 82 2.80 -2.51 -8.04
C TYR A 82 3.27 -3.32 -9.24
N TYR A 83 4.48 -3.84 -9.19
CA TYR A 83 5.01 -4.65 -10.32
C TYR A 83 4.21 -5.92 -10.53
N LYS A 84 3.78 -6.56 -9.47
CA LYS A 84 2.99 -7.78 -9.54
C LYS A 84 1.63 -7.51 -10.22
N ASN A 85 0.98 -6.43 -9.85
CA ASN A 85 -0.30 -6.05 -10.44
C ASN A 85 -0.16 -5.62 -11.89
N LEU A 86 0.93 -4.93 -12.23
CA LEU A 86 1.22 -4.53 -13.60
C LEU A 86 1.35 -5.75 -14.51
N LYS A 87 2.06 -6.78 -14.06
CA LYS A 87 2.20 -8.03 -14.82
C LYS A 87 0.87 -8.72 -15.06
N LEU A 88 0.02 -8.77 -14.02
CA LEU A 88 -1.30 -9.37 -14.15
C LEU A 88 -2.17 -8.61 -15.14
N TYR A 89 -2.08 -7.27 -15.11
CA TYR A 89 -2.80 -6.41 -16.03
C TYR A 89 -2.33 -6.64 -17.47
N GLU A 90 -1.02 -6.70 -17.70
CA GLU A 90 -0.45 -6.96 -19.01
C GLU A 90 -0.87 -8.31 -19.56
N GLN A 91 -0.88 -9.36 -18.74
CA GLN A 91 -1.33 -10.69 -19.13
C GLN A 91 -2.78 -10.68 -19.58
N LYS A 92 -3.64 -9.94 -18.87
CA LYS A 92 -5.05 -9.83 -19.22
C LYS A 92 -5.26 -9.06 -20.51
N ALA A 93 -4.42 -8.09 -20.78
CA ALA A 93 -4.50 -7.29 -22.00
C ALA A 93 -4.10 -8.08 -23.24
N GLU A 94 -3.25 -9.09 -23.10
CA GLU A 94 -2.79 -9.95 -24.22
C GLU A 94 -3.80 -11.03 -24.58
N ASP A 95 -4.71 -11.35 -23.68
CA ASP A 95 -5.78 -12.34 -23.90
C ASP A 95 -6.98 -11.70 -24.57
#